data_2a330074033dcbc93b205b81a330ddee
#
_entry.id   2a330074033dcbc93b205b81a330ddee
#
_cell.length_a   1.000
_cell.length_b   1.000
_cell.length_c   1.000
_cell.angle_alpha   90.00
_cell.angle_beta   90.00
_cell.angle_gamma   90.00
#
_symmetry.space_group_name_H-M   'P 1'
#
loop_
_entity.id
_entity.type
_entity.pdbx_description
1 polymer ?
#
loop_
_entity_poly.entity_id
_entity_poly.type
_entity_poly.pdbx_seq_one_letter_code
_entity_poly.pdbx_strand_id
1 'polypeptide(L)'
;MRDIQFDYTTVGHVTADVMPDGARRPGGGAFYSALQASRLGMRARIITRGVPAEIRALLAPHADELEVQILEAHATTTLATSGLGPARRQRILAWAGEMPDGIDVGGGILHLSPVARECPRSWAGGPAFVGFTPQGLARRWAGLGEELEPATPERDALTVAEACDAIVLSEPESRTCEELLARGLSAGALVAVTAEAGPNTLLLPDGTREVPVPALGAPAADDLGAGDVYAAALFVSLAGGDGAQDAARFANAAAAVRMLGRGAGAIGDRAAVLARLRSTGSSAADGA
;
A
#
# COMPACT_ATOMS: atom_id res chain seq x y z
N MET A 1 10.18 -0.98 31.23
CA MET A 1 10.29 -1.33 29.80
C MET A 1 10.10 -0.01 29.06
N ARG A 2 11.05 0.41 28.22
CA ARG A 2 10.79 1.55 27.32
C ARG A 2 9.77 1.05 26.31
N ASP A 3 8.67 1.77 26.14
CA ASP A 3 7.70 1.46 25.08
C ASP A 3 8.46 1.45 23.74
N ILE A 4 8.38 0.32 23.03
CA ILE A 4 8.98 0.19 21.71
C ILE A 4 8.13 1.05 20.77
N GLN A 5 8.64 2.22 20.40
CA GLN A 5 7.96 3.10 19.44
C GLN A 5 8.30 2.62 18.02
N PHE A 6 7.27 2.39 17.22
CA PHE A 6 7.41 2.10 15.80
C PHE A 6 7.36 3.40 14.99
N ASP A 7 8.18 3.45 13.95
CA ASP A 7 8.24 4.60 13.06
C ASP A 7 7.16 4.50 11.97
N TYR A 8 6.76 3.26 11.64
CA TYR A 8 5.78 2.97 10.61
C TYR A 8 4.88 1.81 11.03
N THR A 9 3.58 2.04 11.06
CA THR A 9 2.57 1.02 11.39
C THR A 9 1.60 0.90 10.23
N THR A 10 1.48 -0.31 9.64
CA THR A 10 0.42 -0.62 8.69
C THR A 10 -0.75 -1.30 9.39
N VAL A 11 -1.98 -0.96 8.98
CA VAL A 11 -3.20 -1.61 9.44
C VAL A 11 -3.96 -2.16 8.24
N GLY A 12 -4.16 -3.47 8.19
CA GLY A 12 -4.83 -4.18 7.11
C GLY A 12 -4.48 -5.66 7.12
N HIS A 13 -5.16 -6.46 6.29
CA HIS A 13 -4.90 -7.89 6.25
C HIS A 13 -3.57 -8.23 5.57
N VAL A 14 -2.77 -9.04 6.22
CA VAL A 14 -1.81 -9.92 5.53
C VAL A 14 -2.63 -11.04 4.89
N THR A 15 -2.55 -11.15 3.57
CA THR A 15 -3.28 -12.17 2.83
C THR A 15 -2.42 -13.39 2.55
N ALA A 16 -3.07 -14.55 2.41
CA ALA A 16 -2.46 -15.72 1.79
C ALA A 16 -2.81 -15.71 0.30
N ASP A 17 -1.90 -15.28 -0.55
CA ASP A 17 -2.12 -15.25 -1.99
C ASP A 17 -1.81 -16.62 -2.60
N VAL A 18 -2.83 -17.26 -3.17
CA VAL A 18 -2.71 -18.53 -3.90
C VAL A 18 -2.44 -18.21 -5.36
N MET A 19 -1.24 -18.56 -5.80
CA MET A 19 -0.77 -18.32 -7.16
C MET A 19 -1.22 -19.42 -8.12
N PRO A 20 -1.17 -19.22 -9.45
CA PRO A 20 -1.59 -20.24 -10.43
C PRO A 20 -0.84 -21.58 -10.33
N ASP A 21 0.38 -21.57 -9.81
CA ASP A 21 1.20 -22.77 -9.54
C ASP A 21 0.84 -23.47 -8.23
N GLY A 22 -0.17 -22.98 -7.50
CA GLY A 22 -0.59 -23.47 -6.20
C GLY A 22 0.26 -22.97 -5.02
N ALA A 23 1.33 -22.22 -5.26
CA ALA A 23 2.14 -21.66 -4.19
C ALA A 23 1.33 -20.64 -3.37
N ARG A 24 1.49 -20.69 -2.05
CA ARG A 24 0.93 -19.67 -1.13
C ARG A 24 2.03 -18.69 -0.76
N ARG A 25 1.76 -17.40 -0.95
CA ARG A 25 2.70 -16.31 -0.67
C ARG A 25 2.04 -15.28 0.22
N PRO A 26 2.82 -14.56 1.06
CA PRO A 26 2.29 -13.41 1.77
C PRO A 26 1.91 -12.33 0.77
N GLY A 27 0.75 -11.72 0.98
CA GLY A 27 0.22 -10.63 0.19
C GLY A 27 -0.50 -9.60 1.06
N GLY A 28 -1.26 -8.73 0.39
CA GLY A 28 -1.97 -7.63 1.01
C GLY A 28 -1.13 -6.36 1.12
N GLY A 29 -1.79 -5.21 1.02
CA GLY A 29 -1.12 -3.92 1.05
C GLY A 29 -0.34 -3.70 2.34
N ALA A 30 -0.86 -4.15 3.48
CA ALA A 30 -0.17 -4.03 4.77
C ALA A 30 1.21 -4.72 4.78
N PHE A 31 1.34 -5.89 4.13
CA PHE A 31 2.62 -6.60 4.04
C PHE A 31 3.62 -5.88 3.14
N TYR A 32 3.23 -5.56 1.90
CA TYR A 32 4.14 -4.92 0.95
C TYR A 32 4.60 -3.54 1.43
N SER A 33 3.69 -2.76 2.00
CA SER A 33 4.00 -1.43 2.54
C SER A 33 4.92 -1.48 3.75
N ALA A 34 4.67 -2.36 4.71
CA ALA A 34 5.53 -2.51 5.89
C ALA A 34 6.95 -2.95 5.49
N LEU A 35 7.06 -3.93 4.59
CA LEU A 35 8.35 -4.42 4.12
C LEU A 35 9.12 -3.33 3.37
N GLN A 36 8.46 -2.52 2.54
CA GLN A 36 9.10 -1.38 1.91
C GLN A 36 9.56 -0.35 2.94
N ALA A 37 8.74 0.00 3.92
CA ALA A 37 9.11 0.94 4.97
C ALA A 37 10.30 0.44 5.78
N SER A 38 10.34 -0.85 6.15
CA SER A 38 11.46 -1.46 6.83
C SER A 38 12.75 -1.35 6.01
N ARG A 39 12.71 -1.65 4.72
CA ARG A 39 13.88 -1.56 3.83
C ARG A 39 14.30 -0.13 3.52
N LEU A 40 13.42 0.86 3.75
CA LEU A 40 13.78 2.28 3.77
C LEU A 40 14.41 2.74 5.10
N GLY A 41 14.55 1.83 6.07
CA GLY A 41 15.19 2.06 7.37
C GLY A 41 14.26 2.40 8.52
N MET A 42 12.93 2.21 8.34
CA MET A 42 11.94 2.44 9.40
C MET A 42 11.79 1.19 10.28
N ARG A 43 11.48 1.35 11.55
CA ARG A 43 11.00 0.25 12.40
C ARG A 43 9.53 0.01 12.06
N ALA A 44 9.27 -1.02 11.25
CA ALA A 44 7.95 -1.28 10.71
C ALA A 44 7.18 -2.33 11.52
N ARG A 45 5.90 -2.05 11.77
CA ARG A 45 4.94 -2.96 12.40
C ARG A 45 3.72 -3.16 11.50
N ILE A 46 3.22 -4.38 11.47
CA ILE A 46 1.93 -4.72 10.85
C ILE A 46 0.93 -5.02 11.96
N ILE A 47 -0.24 -4.39 11.92
CA ILE A 47 -1.41 -4.81 12.68
C ILE A 47 -2.39 -5.44 11.71
N THR A 48 -2.62 -6.74 11.85
CA THR A 48 -3.42 -7.54 10.93
C THR A 48 -4.38 -8.45 11.67
N ARG A 49 -5.33 -9.03 10.95
CA ARG A 49 -6.29 -9.99 11.49
C ARG A 49 -6.25 -11.29 10.70
N GLY A 50 -6.31 -12.43 11.41
CA GLY A 50 -6.31 -13.76 10.78
C GLY A 50 -5.92 -14.87 11.75
N VAL A 51 -5.65 -16.05 11.22
CA VAL A 51 -5.20 -17.22 11.99
C VAL A 51 -3.72 -17.04 12.36
N PRO A 52 -3.36 -16.93 13.65
CA PRO A 52 -2.01 -16.54 14.06
C PRO A 52 -0.90 -17.45 13.51
N ALA A 53 -1.14 -18.76 13.49
CA ALA A 53 -0.16 -19.72 12.98
C ALA A 53 0.10 -19.56 11.48
N GLU A 54 -0.96 -19.32 10.69
CA GLU A 54 -0.83 -19.10 9.24
C GLU A 54 -0.08 -17.80 8.92
N ILE A 55 -0.44 -16.70 9.59
CA ILE A 55 0.21 -15.41 9.36
C ILE A 55 1.68 -15.48 9.72
N ARG A 56 2.03 -16.08 10.88
CA ARG A 56 3.45 -16.26 11.27
C ARG A 56 4.21 -17.11 10.27
N ALA A 57 3.61 -18.18 9.75
CA ALA A 57 4.24 -19.02 8.73
C ALA A 57 4.46 -18.27 7.40
N LEU A 58 3.48 -17.46 6.96
CA LEU A 58 3.61 -16.63 5.76
C LEU A 58 4.72 -15.59 5.90
N LEU A 59 4.86 -14.97 7.07
CA LEU A 59 5.81 -13.90 7.31
C LEU A 59 7.16 -14.38 7.85
N ALA A 60 7.34 -15.68 8.10
CA ALA A 60 8.59 -16.24 8.62
C ALA A 60 9.86 -15.83 7.84
N PRO A 61 9.86 -15.73 6.49
CA PRO A 61 11.01 -15.22 5.75
C PRO A 61 11.39 -13.76 6.03
N HIS A 62 10.51 -13.00 6.68
CA HIS A 62 10.65 -11.57 6.95
C HIS A 62 10.58 -11.26 8.46
N ALA A 63 10.74 -12.27 9.32
CA ALA A 63 10.60 -12.11 10.77
C ALA A 63 11.64 -11.16 11.39
N ASP A 64 12.81 -11.02 10.76
CA ASP A 64 13.84 -10.09 11.20
C ASP A 64 13.62 -8.65 10.69
N GLU A 65 12.72 -8.48 9.71
CA GLU A 65 12.43 -7.19 9.09
C GLU A 65 11.14 -6.54 9.64
N LEU A 66 10.20 -7.34 10.18
CA LEU A 66 8.84 -6.91 10.50
C LEU A 66 8.38 -7.36 11.88
N GLU A 67 7.80 -6.44 12.64
CA GLU A 67 7.02 -6.77 13.82
C GLU A 67 5.55 -6.97 13.43
N VAL A 68 4.89 -7.97 14.03
CA VAL A 68 3.51 -8.31 13.67
C VAL A 68 2.63 -8.45 14.91
N GLN A 69 1.59 -7.63 14.98
CA GLN A 69 0.49 -7.77 15.92
C GLN A 69 -0.68 -8.44 15.21
N ILE A 70 -1.09 -9.62 15.66
CA ILE A 70 -2.14 -10.40 15.04
C ILE A 70 -3.39 -10.37 15.92
N LEU A 71 -4.48 -9.86 15.38
CA LEU A 71 -5.82 -9.97 15.94
C LEU A 71 -6.42 -11.30 15.47
N GLU A 72 -6.67 -12.19 16.40
CA GLU A 72 -7.12 -13.55 16.07
C GLU A 72 -8.47 -13.57 15.35
N ALA A 73 -8.57 -14.43 14.32
CA ALA A 73 -9.78 -14.70 13.57
C ALA A 73 -9.86 -16.19 13.19
N HIS A 74 -11.03 -16.65 12.79
CA HIS A 74 -11.27 -18.05 12.37
C HIS A 74 -10.69 -18.36 11.00
N ALA A 75 -10.34 -17.35 10.19
CA ALA A 75 -9.75 -17.50 8.87
C ALA A 75 -8.69 -16.41 8.64
N THR A 76 -7.71 -16.71 7.80
CA THR A 76 -6.82 -15.72 7.18
C THR A 76 -7.39 -15.34 5.83
N THR A 77 -7.46 -14.03 5.53
CA THR A 77 -7.91 -13.57 4.20
C THR A 77 -7.04 -14.19 3.13
N THR A 78 -7.68 -14.91 2.23
CA THR A 78 -7.01 -15.70 1.18
C THR A 78 -7.52 -15.28 -0.18
N LEU A 79 -6.62 -14.91 -1.07
CA LEU A 79 -6.93 -14.50 -2.43
C LEU A 79 -6.32 -15.48 -3.44
N ALA A 80 -7.11 -15.98 -4.40
CA ALA A 80 -6.57 -16.61 -5.58
C ALA A 80 -6.25 -15.52 -6.61
N THR A 81 -4.97 -15.35 -6.92
CA THR A 81 -4.46 -14.29 -7.79
C THR A 81 -3.91 -14.87 -9.08
N SER A 82 -4.31 -14.32 -10.23
CA SER A 82 -3.81 -14.70 -11.55
C SER A 82 -3.70 -13.47 -12.45
N GLY A 83 -2.89 -13.58 -13.52
CA GLY A 83 -2.64 -12.48 -14.47
C GLY A 83 -1.69 -11.41 -13.90
N LEU A 84 -1.38 -10.43 -14.76
CA LEU A 84 -0.53 -9.27 -14.47
C LEU A 84 -1.22 -8.00 -15.00
N GLY A 85 -0.95 -6.85 -14.40
CA GLY A 85 -1.49 -5.56 -14.82
C GLY A 85 -3.02 -5.57 -14.93
N PRO A 86 -3.58 -5.02 -16.02
CA PRO A 86 -5.03 -4.98 -16.24
C PRO A 86 -5.68 -6.36 -16.38
N ALA A 87 -4.89 -7.39 -16.71
CA ALA A 87 -5.37 -8.78 -16.81
C ALA A 87 -5.42 -9.50 -15.47
N ARG A 88 -5.02 -8.84 -14.37
CA ARG A 88 -5.08 -9.44 -13.04
C ARG A 88 -6.52 -9.72 -12.65
N ARG A 89 -6.72 -10.93 -12.11
CA ARG A 89 -7.99 -11.38 -11.51
C ARG A 89 -7.70 -11.88 -10.11
N GLN A 90 -8.56 -11.51 -9.18
CA GLN A 90 -8.48 -11.94 -7.79
C GLN A 90 -9.84 -12.48 -7.34
N ARG A 91 -9.85 -13.64 -6.72
CA ARG A 91 -11.04 -14.23 -6.07
C ARG A 91 -10.79 -14.34 -4.59
N ILE A 92 -11.78 -14.01 -3.78
CA ILE A 92 -11.69 -14.13 -2.33
C ILE A 92 -12.09 -15.54 -1.91
N LEU A 93 -11.15 -16.31 -1.37
CA LEU A 93 -11.38 -17.69 -0.92
C LEU A 93 -11.73 -17.77 0.57
N ALA A 94 -11.21 -16.85 1.37
CA ALA A 94 -11.50 -16.70 2.80
C ALA A 94 -11.35 -15.23 3.20
N TRP A 95 -12.06 -14.83 4.26
CA TRP A 95 -12.02 -13.46 4.80
C TRP A 95 -11.92 -13.47 6.31
N ALA A 96 -10.99 -12.69 6.86
CA ALA A 96 -10.73 -12.61 8.30
C ALA A 96 -11.71 -11.71 9.06
N GLY A 97 -12.57 -10.98 8.36
CA GLY A 97 -13.50 -10.02 8.95
C GLY A 97 -12.94 -8.60 9.02
N GLU A 98 -13.74 -7.68 9.55
CA GLU A 98 -13.37 -6.27 9.70
C GLU A 98 -12.27 -6.06 10.74
N MET A 99 -11.44 -5.02 10.57
CA MET A 99 -10.54 -4.56 11.63
C MET A 99 -11.37 -3.81 12.69
N PRO A 100 -11.09 -4.04 13.97
CA PRO A 100 -11.80 -3.33 15.03
C PRO A 100 -11.40 -1.85 15.08
N ASP A 101 -12.32 -1.02 15.55
CA ASP A 101 -12.06 0.38 15.86
C ASP A 101 -11.21 0.53 17.14
N GLY A 102 -10.55 1.69 17.28
CA GLY A 102 -9.80 2.02 18.49
C GLY A 102 -8.45 1.30 18.66
N ILE A 103 -7.91 0.69 17.60
CA ILE A 103 -6.60 0.04 17.63
C ILE A 103 -5.51 1.07 17.96
N ASP A 104 -4.60 0.75 18.88
CA ASP A 104 -3.44 1.59 19.18
C ASP A 104 -2.38 1.43 18.08
N VAL A 105 -2.20 2.50 17.31
CA VAL A 105 -1.28 2.56 16.17
C VAL A 105 0.06 3.25 16.49
N GLY A 106 0.20 3.80 17.72
CA GLY A 106 1.40 4.53 18.12
C GLY A 106 1.50 5.95 17.56
N GLY A 107 2.71 6.51 17.49
CA GLY A 107 2.97 7.92 17.20
C GLY A 107 3.70 8.20 15.88
N GLY A 108 4.08 7.19 15.11
CA GLY A 108 4.81 7.35 13.84
C GLY A 108 3.89 7.57 12.63
N ILE A 109 4.27 7.00 11.50
CA ILE A 109 3.43 6.95 10.30
C ILE A 109 2.41 5.84 10.47
N LEU A 110 1.13 6.16 10.37
CA LEU A 110 0.05 5.20 10.20
C LEU A 110 -0.24 5.03 8.70
N HIS A 111 -0.21 3.80 8.21
CA HIS A 111 -0.69 3.48 6.86
C HIS A 111 -1.91 2.55 6.94
N LEU A 112 -3.07 3.08 6.64
CA LEU A 112 -4.30 2.30 6.47
C LEU A 112 -4.29 1.64 5.09
N SER A 113 -4.20 0.31 5.05
CA SER A 113 -3.99 -0.45 3.82
C SER A 113 -4.95 -1.65 3.71
N PRO A 114 -6.27 -1.41 3.67
CA PRO A 114 -7.24 -2.48 3.48
C PRO A 114 -7.08 -3.15 2.11
N VAL A 115 -7.33 -4.47 2.07
CA VAL A 115 -7.28 -5.28 0.84
C VAL A 115 -8.64 -5.87 0.48
N ALA A 116 -9.51 -6.08 1.48
CA ALA A 116 -10.81 -6.73 1.35
C ALA A 116 -11.84 -6.14 2.33
N ARG A 117 -12.08 -4.82 2.24
CA ARG A 117 -13.06 -4.02 3.01
C ARG A 117 -12.76 -3.88 4.51
N GLU A 118 -11.67 -4.42 5.00
CA GLU A 118 -11.23 -4.27 6.38
C GLU A 118 -10.49 -2.93 6.56
N CYS A 119 -11.09 -2.00 7.29
CA CYS A 119 -10.45 -0.75 7.66
C CYS A 119 -11.04 -0.27 8.99
N PRO A 120 -10.23 0.04 10.01
CA PRO A 120 -10.77 0.68 11.20
C PRO A 120 -11.24 2.10 10.85
N ARG A 121 -12.33 2.54 11.44
CA ARG A 121 -12.89 3.90 11.29
C ARG A 121 -12.27 4.88 12.27
N SER A 122 -11.65 4.35 13.32
CA SER A 122 -10.94 5.12 14.35
C SER A 122 -9.78 4.32 14.91
N TRP A 123 -8.82 5.03 15.47
CA TRP A 123 -7.62 4.47 16.11
C TRP A 123 -7.24 5.25 17.34
N ALA A 124 -6.54 4.59 18.27
CA ALA A 124 -5.87 5.22 19.40
C ALA A 124 -4.38 5.47 19.05
N GLY A 125 -3.73 6.29 19.85
CA GLY A 125 -2.40 6.81 19.57
C GLY A 125 -2.47 8.16 18.88
N GLY A 126 -1.32 8.72 18.54
CA GLY A 126 -1.21 10.04 17.91
C GLY A 126 -0.25 9.96 16.74
N PRO A 127 -0.61 9.29 15.62
CA PRO A 127 0.29 9.22 14.47
C PRO A 127 0.64 10.62 13.98
N ALA A 128 1.92 10.84 13.68
CA ALA A 128 2.40 12.11 13.16
C ALA A 128 2.07 12.30 11.67
N PHE A 129 1.73 11.20 10.98
CA PHE A 129 1.34 11.20 9.59
C PHE A 129 0.37 10.02 9.33
N VAL A 130 -0.69 10.26 8.59
CA VAL A 130 -1.69 9.24 8.22
C VAL A 130 -1.74 9.10 6.70
N GLY A 131 -1.27 7.96 6.20
CA GLY A 131 -1.38 7.57 4.80
C GLY A 131 -2.50 6.56 4.59
N PHE A 132 -3.12 6.57 3.42
CA PHE A 132 -4.24 5.69 3.10
C PHE A 132 -4.18 5.14 1.68
N THR A 133 -4.32 3.82 1.53
CA THR A 133 -4.54 3.15 0.24
C THR A 133 -5.90 2.49 0.25
N PRO A 134 -6.97 3.14 -0.26
CA PRO A 134 -8.35 2.70 -0.12
C PRO A 134 -8.75 1.51 -0.99
N GLN A 135 -7.81 0.85 -1.67
CA GLN A 135 -8.05 -0.24 -2.62
C GLN A 135 -9.07 -1.27 -2.13
N GLY A 136 -8.90 -1.75 -0.89
CA GLY A 136 -9.81 -2.75 -0.32
C GLY A 136 -11.24 -2.25 -0.13
N LEU A 137 -11.43 -0.96 0.07
CA LEU A 137 -12.75 -0.35 0.23
C LEU A 137 -13.44 -0.12 -1.12
N ALA A 138 -12.67 -0.04 -2.21
CA ALA A 138 -13.16 0.07 -3.59
C ALA A 138 -13.49 -1.30 -4.21
N ARG A 139 -13.74 -2.33 -3.40
CA ARG A 139 -13.99 -3.71 -3.82
C ARG A 139 -15.23 -4.28 -3.17
N ARG A 140 -15.91 -5.17 -3.91
CA ARG A 140 -17.00 -6.01 -3.41
C ARG A 140 -16.86 -7.43 -3.95
N TRP A 141 -17.58 -8.35 -3.34
CA TRP A 141 -17.74 -9.73 -3.80
C TRP A 141 -19.10 -10.26 -3.36
N ALA A 142 -19.68 -11.18 -4.11
CA ALA A 142 -21.00 -11.75 -3.82
C ALA A 142 -20.91 -12.85 -2.75
N GLY A 143 -19.79 -13.57 -2.68
CA GLY A 143 -19.55 -14.65 -1.73
C GLY A 143 -18.12 -15.18 -1.82
N LEU A 144 -17.74 -16.10 -0.91
CA LEU A 144 -16.44 -16.74 -0.97
C LEU A 144 -16.31 -17.57 -2.25
N GLY A 145 -15.17 -17.51 -2.91
CA GLY A 145 -14.91 -18.12 -4.21
C GLY A 145 -15.17 -17.18 -5.40
N GLU A 146 -15.84 -16.07 -5.19
CA GLU A 146 -16.18 -15.08 -6.24
C GLU A 146 -15.06 -14.08 -6.50
N GLU A 147 -15.10 -13.44 -7.67
CA GLU A 147 -14.16 -12.39 -8.04
C GLU A 147 -14.38 -11.13 -7.21
N LEU A 148 -13.27 -10.44 -6.95
CA LEU A 148 -13.30 -9.08 -6.42
C LEU A 148 -13.64 -8.13 -7.56
N GLU A 149 -14.77 -7.43 -7.43
CA GLU A 149 -15.24 -6.44 -8.39
C GLU A 149 -15.03 -5.02 -7.87
N PRO A 150 -14.79 -4.03 -8.75
CA PRO A 150 -14.80 -2.63 -8.36
C PRO A 150 -16.13 -2.22 -7.72
N ALA A 151 -16.07 -1.40 -6.68
CA ALA A 151 -17.24 -0.87 -6.00
C ALA A 151 -16.94 0.52 -5.42
N THR A 152 -17.98 1.32 -5.24
CA THR A 152 -17.88 2.57 -4.49
C THR A 152 -17.72 2.26 -3.00
N PRO A 153 -16.79 2.91 -2.28
CA PRO A 153 -16.65 2.78 -0.84
C PRO A 153 -17.95 3.14 -0.09
N GLU A 154 -18.20 2.48 1.02
CA GLU A 154 -19.33 2.79 1.90
C GLU A 154 -19.11 4.16 2.59
N ARG A 155 -20.22 4.78 3.00
CA ARG A 155 -20.21 6.13 3.61
C ARG A 155 -19.26 6.27 4.80
N ASP A 156 -19.17 5.23 5.62
CA ASP A 156 -18.32 5.23 6.81
C ASP A 156 -16.82 5.30 6.46
N ALA A 157 -16.43 4.79 5.29
CA ALA A 157 -15.07 4.89 4.79
C ALA A 157 -14.66 6.31 4.40
N LEU A 158 -15.64 7.18 4.10
CA LEU A 158 -15.38 8.57 3.69
C LEU A 158 -14.78 9.40 4.84
N THR A 159 -15.17 9.11 6.08
CA THR A 159 -14.66 9.81 7.27
C THR A 159 -13.20 9.50 7.53
N VAL A 160 -12.73 8.32 7.12
CA VAL A 160 -11.31 7.95 7.22
C VAL A 160 -10.44 8.85 6.34
N ALA A 161 -10.92 9.17 5.13
CA ALA A 161 -10.19 10.05 4.20
C ALA A 161 -10.00 11.47 4.75
N GLU A 162 -10.92 11.97 5.57
CA GLU A 162 -10.85 13.30 6.20
C GLU A 162 -9.73 13.40 7.27
N ALA A 163 -9.28 12.27 7.79
CA ALA A 163 -8.22 12.20 8.79
C ALA A 163 -6.83 11.90 8.18
N CYS A 164 -6.71 11.84 6.86
CA CYS A 164 -5.47 11.46 6.17
C CYS A 164 -4.67 12.67 5.71
N ASP A 165 -3.34 12.55 5.79
CA ASP A 165 -2.39 13.50 5.20
C ASP A 165 -2.14 13.20 3.72
N ALA A 166 -2.19 11.90 3.34
CA ALA A 166 -2.02 11.49 1.95
C ALA A 166 -2.83 10.24 1.61
N ILE A 167 -3.35 10.18 0.37
CA ILE A 167 -4.14 9.07 -0.17
C ILE A 167 -3.48 8.63 -1.48
N VAL A 168 -3.29 7.32 -1.66
CA VAL A 168 -2.74 6.74 -2.89
C VAL A 168 -3.71 5.71 -3.44
N LEU A 169 -4.01 5.81 -4.73
CA LEU A 169 -4.85 4.84 -5.45
C LEU A 169 -4.48 4.82 -6.94
N SER A 170 -4.91 3.79 -7.64
CA SER A 170 -4.73 3.70 -9.08
C SER A 170 -5.81 4.47 -9.85
N GLU A 171 -5.53 4.80 -11.11
CA GLU A 171 -6.50 5.46 -11.99
C GLU A 171 -7.84 4.69 -12.09
N PRO A 172 -7.90 3.34 -12.23
CA PRO A 172 -9.17 2.62 -12.18
C PRO A 172 -9.93 2.79 -10.86
N GLU A 173 -9.23 2.78 -9.72
CA GLU A 173 -9.84 2.95 -8.40
C GLU A 173 -10.35 4.38 -8.18
N SER A 174 -9.69 5.38 -8.74
CA SER A 174 -10.10 6.78 -8.60
C SER A 174 -11.52 7.02 -9.10
N ARG A 175 -11.93 6.30 -10.13
CA ARG A 175 -13.29 6.41 -10.71
C ARG A 175 -14.40 5.91 -9.80
N THR A 176 -14.11 4.98 -8.90
CA THR A 176 -15.07 4.47 -7.92
C THR A 176 -14.96 5.17 -6.56
N CYS A 177 -13.88 5.92 -6.33
CA CYS A 177 -13.56 6.61 -5.08
C CYS A 177 -13.74 8.13 -5.13
N GLU A 178 -14.45 8.68 -6.12
CA GLU A 178 -14.56 10.15 -6.34
C GLU A 178 -14.98 10.93 -5.07
N GLU A 179 -15.99 10.47 -4.35
CA GLU A 179 -16.42 11.13 -3.11
C GLU A 179 -15.37 11.04 -2.01
N LEU A 180 -14.72 9.88 -1.88
CA LEU A 180 -13.62 9.68 -0.91
C LEU A 180 -12.47 10.65 -1.19
N LEU A 181 -12.07 10.79 -2.46
CA LEU A 181 -11.01 11.72 -2.86
C LEU A 181 -11.41 13.17 -2.58
N ALA A 182 -12.63 13.55 -2.92
CA ALA A 182 -13.13 14.91 -2.66
C ALA A 182 -13.11 15.25 -1.17
N ARG A 183 -13.45 14.29 -0.30
CA ARG A 183 -13.38 14.44 1.16
C ARG A 183 -11.95 14.64 1.64
N GLY A 184 -11.03 13.77 1.23
CA GLY A 184 -9.61 13.87 1.61
C GLY A 184 -8.99 15.19 1.14
N LEU A 185 -9.20 15.57 -0.12
CA LEU A 185 -8.72 16.86 -0.66
C LEU A 185 -9.29 18.06 0.10
N SER A 186 -10.59 18.04 0.42
CA SER A 186 -11.23 19.12 1.19
C SER A 186 -10.70 19.24 2.61
N ALA A 187 -10.23 18.12 3.19
CA ALA A 187 -9.57 18.09 4.49
C ALA A 187 -8.07 18.46 4.44
N GLY A 188 -7.51 18.63 3.23
CA GLY A 188 -6.11 19.04 3.04
C GLY A 188 -5.16 17.90 2.66
N ALA A 189 -5.65 16.68 2.46
CA ALA A 189 -4.82 15.55 2.05
C ALA A 189 -4.22 15.74 0.66
N LEU A 190 -2.99 15.27 0.47
CA LEU A 190 -2.42 15.03 -0.86
C LEU A 190 -3.05 13.75 -1.44
N VAL A 191 -3.52 13.79 -2.69
CA VAL A 191 -3.97 12.58 -3.39
C VAL A 191 -3.01 12.28 -4.54
N ALA A 192 -2.44 11.06 -4.53
CA ALA A 192 -1.62 10.54 -5.63
C ALA A 192 -2.40 9.48 -6.40
N VAL A 193 -2.70 9.76 -7.67
CA VAL A 193 -3.32 8.82 -8.59
C VAL A 193 -2.23 8.21 -9.46
N THR A 194 -1.99 6.91 -9.31
CA THR A 194 -0.99 6.19 -10.10
C THR A 194 -1.58 5.70 -11.41
N ALA A 195 -0.84 5.88 -12.50
CA ALA A 195 -1.20 5.43 -13.84
C ALA A 195 -0.31 4.26 -14.28
N GLU A 196 -0.87 3.32 -15.05
CA GLU A 196 -0.09 2.22 -15.65
C GLU A 196 0.79 2.69 -16.82
N ALA A 197 0.27 3.66 -17.57
CA ALA A 197 0.96 4.29 -18.69
C ALA A 197 0.71 5.80 -18.64
N GLY A 198 1.78 6.56 -18.59
CA GLY A 198 1.71 8.02 -18.44
C GLY A 198 2.17 8.51 -17.08
N PRO A 199 2.09 9.82 -16.84
CA PRO A 199 2.49 10.41 -15.57
C PRO A 199 1.51 10.06 -14.44
N ASN A 200 2.02 9.96 -13.22
CA ASN A 200 1.17 9.97 -12.04
C ASN A 200 0.65 11.39 -11.80
N THR A 201 -0.58 11.48 -11.30
CA THR A 201 -1.21 12.77 -10.98
C THR A 201 -1.23 12.99 -9.48
N LEU A 202 -0.72 14.13 -9.05
CA LEU A 202 -0.86 14.60 -7.67
C LEU A 202 -1.93 15.68 -7.63
N LEU A 203 -2.96 15.47 -6.84
CA LEU A 203 -3.97 16.47 -6.50
C LEU A 203 -3.60 17.07 -5.14
N LEU A 204 -3.45 18.36 -5.09
CA LEU A 204 -3.01 19.13 -3.94
C LEU A 204 -4.02 20.26 -3.69
N PRO A 205 -4.11 20.82 -2.48
CA PRO A 205 -4.97 21.99 -2.22
C PRO A 205 -4.66 23.19 -3.11
N ASP A 206 -3.42 23.35 -3.57
CA ASP A 206 -2.96 24.43 -4.44
C ASP A 206 -3.01 24.11 -5.94
N GLY A 207 -3.52 22.94 -6.33
CA GLY A 207 -3.71 22.53 -7.72
C GLY A 207 -3.15 21.13 -8.05
N THR A 208 -3.18 20.80 -9.34
CA THR A 208 -2.75 19.51 -9.85
C THR A 208 -1.32 19.55 -10.36
N ARG A 209 -0.56 18.48 -10.14
CA ARG A 209 0.80 18.29 -10.66
C ARG A 209 0.89 16.92 -11.33
N GLU A 210 1.55 16.86 -12.47
CA GLU A 210 1.93 15.60 -13.11
C GLU A 210 3.38 15.25 -12.73
N VAL A 211 3.59 13.98 -12.42
CA VAL A 211 4.91 13.44 -12.10
C VAL A 211 5.23 12.33 -13.09
N PRO A 212 6.20 12.52 -14.00
CA PRO A 212 6.57 11.52 -14.97
C PRO A 212 6.97 10.20 -14.29
N VAL A 213 6.50 9.09 -14.86
CA VAL A 213 6.92 7.74 -14.47
C VAL A 213 8.03 7.31 -15.42
N PRO A 214 9.26 7.13 -14.93
CA PRO A 214 10.36 6.71 -15.80
C PRO A 214 10.14 5.31 -16.33
N ALA A 215 10.53 5.10 -17.61
CA ALA A 215 10.46 3.78 -18.22
C ALA A 215 11.23 2.73 -17.38
N LEU A 216 10.67 1.54 -17.26
CA LEU A 216 11.33 0.44 -16.51
C LEU A 216 12.64 0.02 -17.15
N GLY A 217 12.77 0.14 -18.49
CA GLY A 217 13.92 -0.34 -19.26
C GLY A 217 13.88 -1.85 -19.56
N ALA A 218 12.92 -2.58 -18.99
CA ALA A 218 12.64 -3.99 -19.24
C ALA A 218 11.15 -4.26 -18.95
N PRO A 219 10.57 -5.35 -19.48
CA PRO A 219 9.22 -5.79 -19.07
C PRO A 219 9.14 -6.04 -17.57
N ALA A 220 8.02 -5.67 -16.95
CA ALA A 220 7.78 -5.97 -15.55
C ALA A 220 7.80 -7.49 -15.32
N ALA A 221 8.60 -7.94 -14.35
CA ALA A 221 8.71 -9.36 -13.99
C ALA A 221 7.55 -9.78 -13.08
N ASP A 222 7.08 -8.87 -12.23
CA ASP A 222 5.97 -9.03 -11.30
C ASP A 222 5.56 -7.64 -10.79
N ASP A 223 4.27 -7.33 -10.80
CA ASP A 223 3.73 -6.02 -10.40
C ASP A 223 2.89 -6.09 -9.12
N LEU A 224 2.76 -7.29 -8.50
CA LEU A 224 1.96 -7.46 -7.29
C LEU A 224 2.59 -6.67 -6.12
N GLY A 225 1.83 -5.78 -5.51
CA GLY A 225 2.29 -4.91 -4.43
C GLY A 225 3.09 -3.68 -4.87
N ALA A 226 3.24 -3.41 -6.18
CA ALA A 226 3.97 -2.22 -6.64
C ALA A 226 3.30 -0.91 -6.21
N GLY A 227 1.96 -0.86 -6.18
CA GLY A 227 1.19 0.27 -5.67
C GLY A 227 1.40 0.50 -4.16
N ASP A 228 1.48 -0.59 -3.39
CA ASP A 228 1.72 -0.53 -1.94
C ASP A 228 3.15 -0.08 -1.62
N VAL A 229 4.12 -0.55 -2.41
CA VAL A 229 5.52 -0.09 -2.35
C VAL A 229 5.62 1.40 -2.69
N TYR A 230 4.92 1.84 -3.74
CA TYR A 230 4.82 3.26 -4.09
C TYR A 230 4.26 4.07 -2.91
N ALA A 231 3.12 3.66 -2.35
CA ALA A 231 2.47 4.35 -1.25
C ALA A 231 3.37 4.45 -0.01
N ALA A 232 4.01 3.35 0.39
CA ALA A 232 4.93 3.35 1.52
C ALA A 232 6.11 4.31 1.31
N ALA A 233 6.73 4.28 0.13
CA ALA A 233 7.84 5.18 -0.19
C ALA A 233 7.41 6.65 -0.23
N LEU A 234 6.21 6.94 -0.78
CA LEU A 234 5.63 8.28 -0.80
C LEU A 234 5.41 8.81 0.63
N PHE A 235 4.76 8.00 1.49
CA PHE A 235 4.43 8.42 2.85
C PHE A 235 5.69 8.61 3.72
N VAL A 236 6.69 7.72 3.58
CA VAL A 236 7.98 7.88 4.27
C VAL A 236 8.69 9.17 3.83
N SER A 237 8.67 9.50 2.54
CA SER A 237 9.31 10.70 2.00
C SER A 237 8.58 11.98 2.43
N LEU A 238 7.23 12.01 2.33
CA LEU A 238 6.41 13.14 2.78
C LEU A 238 6.52 13.39 4.28
N ALA A 239 6.44 12.35 5.10
CA ALA A 239 6.61 12.45 6.54
C ALA A 239 8.03 12.90 6.94
N GLY A 240 9.02 12.61 6.09
CA GLY A 240 10.39 13.10 6.21
C GLY A 240 10.59 14.57 5.83
N GLY A 241 9.55 15.23 5.30
CA GLY A 241 9.56 16.65 4.92
C GLY A 241 9.92 16.93 3.46
N ASP A 242 10.02 15.90 2.60
CA ASP A 242 10.25 16.11 1.18
C ASP A 242 9.02 16.75 0.51
N GLY A 243 9.24 17.57 -0.52
CA GLY A 243 8.17 18.13 -1.32
C GLY A 243 7.40 17.06 -2.12
N ALA A 244 6.13 17.29 -2.39
CA ALA A 244 5.22 16.33 -3.01
C ALA A 244 5.76 15.69 -4.31
N GLN A 245 6.36 16.49 -5.20
CA GLN A 245 6.91 15.98 -6.46
C GLN A 245 8.16 15.11 -6.25
N ASP A 246 9.04 15.48 -5.34
CA ASP A 246 10.26 14.71 -5.04
C ASP A 246 9.90 13.41 -4.32
N ALA A 247 8.95 13.45 -3.39
CA ALA A 247 8.39 12.27 -2.76
C ALA A 247 7.77 11.29 -3.78
N ALA A 248 7.01 11.81 -4.75
CA ALA A 248 6.43 10.98 -5.81
C ALA A 248 7.49 10.41 -6.78
N ARG A 249 8.55 11.15 -7.10
CA ARG A 249 9.69 10.62 -7.89
C ARG A 249 10.41 9.49 -7.14
N PHE A 250 10.64 9.66 -5.85
CA PHE A 250 11.21 8.62 -5.00
C PHE A 250 10.32 7.38 -4.94
N ALA A 251 9.01 7.56 -4.79
CA ALA A 251 8.02 6.49 -4.81
C ALA A 251 7.97 5.74 -6.17
N ASN A 252 8.05 6.46 -7.30
CA ASN A 252 8.17 5.87 -8.63
C ASN A 252 9.43 5.00 -8.75
N ALA A 253 10.56 5.45 -8.22
CA ALA A 253 11.79 4.67 -8.23
C ALA A 253 11.65 3.39 -7.40
N ALA A 254 11.02 3.44 -6.22
CA ALA A 254 10.77 2.27 -5.39
C ALA A 254 9.85 1.24 -6.09
N ALA A 255 8.74 1.69 -6.67
CA ALA A 255 7.84 0.83 -7.44
C ALA A 255 8.54 0.21 -8.66
N ALA A 256 9.37 0.97 -9.37
CA ALA A 256 10.14 0.47 -10.50
C ALA A 256 11.13 -0.63 -10.08
N VAL A 257 11.86 -0.46 -8.97
CA VAL A 257 12.75 -1.51 -8.44
C VAL A 257 11.94 -2.78 -8.15
N ARG A 258 10.78 -2.64 -7.49
CA ARG A 258 9.90 -3.78 -7.16
C ARG A 258 9.44 -4.54 -8.41
N MET A 259 9.09 -3.84 -9.47
CA MET A 259 8.56 -4.45 -10.70
C MET A 259 9.62 -5.18 -11.54
N LEU A 260 10.90 -4.88 -11.37
CA LEU A 260 11.99 -5.53 -12.10
C LEU A 260 12.35 -6.92 -11.60
N GLY A 261 11.84 -7.34 -10.44
CA GLY A 261 12.06 -8.67 -9.88
C GLY A 261 10.76 -9.34 -9.46
N ARG A 262 10.85 -10.59 -8.98
CA ARG A 262 9.70 -11.39 -8.57
C ARG A 262 9.56 -11.48 -7.06
N GLY A 263 8.31 -11.42 -6.59
CA GLY A 263 7.95 -11.59 -5.18
C GLY A 263 8.50 -10.48 -4.28
N ALA A 264 8.27 -10.61 -2.98
CA ALA A 264 8.66 -9.62 -1.99
C ALA A 264 10.19 -9.41 -1.86
N GLY A 265 10.98 -10.40 -2.27
CA GLY A 265 12.45 -10.29 -2.33
C GLY A 265 12.96 -9.17 -3.24
N ALA A 266 12.16 -8.77 -4.24
CA ALA A 266 12.49 -7.69 -5.17
C ALA A 266 12.20 -6.28 -4.64
N ILE A 267 11.60 -6.12 -3.47
CA ILE A 267 11.44 -4.82 -2.83
C ILE A 267 12.84 -4.29 -2.49
N GLY A 268 13.17 -3.10 -3.02
CA GLY A 268 14.50 -2.51 -2.86
C GLY A 268 14.69 -1.83 -1.51
N ASP A 269 15.92 -1.83 -1.04
CA ASP A 269 16.33 -0.98 0.07
C ASP A 269 16.51 0.49 -0.39
N ARG A 270 16.78 1.38 0.56
CA ARG A 270 16.99 2.81 0.28
C ARG A 270 18.10 3.04 -0.76
N ALA A 271 19.17 2.25 -0.74
CA ALA A 271 20.29 2.41 -1.67
C ALA A 271 19.89 2.06 -3.11
N ALA A 272 19.14 0.96 -3.30
CA ALA A 272 18.60 0.55 -4.60
C ALA A 272 17.60 1.58 -5.16
N VAL A 273 16.70 2.10 -4.31
CA VAL A 273 15.74 3.14 -4.71
C VAL A 273 16.45 4.42 -5.14
N LEU A 274 17.44 4.89 -4.37
CA LEU A 274 18.22 6.09 -4.71
C LEU A 274 19.08 5.88 -5.97
N ALA A 275 19.63 4.68 -6.19
CA ALA A 275 20.35 4.36 -7.42
C ALA A 275 19.41 4.44 -8.63
N ARG A 276 18.20 3.89 -8.51
CA ARG A 276 17.18 3.96 -9.56
C ARG A 276 16.76 5.42 -9.84
N LEU A 277 16.52 6.22 -8.81
CA LEU A 277 16.14 7.62 -8.95
C LEU A 277 17.21 8.42 -9.72
N ARG A 278 18.49 8.23 -9.40
CA ARG A 278 19.61 8.89 -10.11
C ARG A 278 19.69 8.49 -11.59
N SER A 279 19.52 7.19 -11.91
CA SER A 279 19.58 6.71 -13.29
C SER A 279 18.51 7.31 -14.20
N THR A 280 17.36 7.69 -13.63
CA THR A 280 16.26 8.29 -14.37
C THR A 280 16.37 9.81 -14.51
N GLY A 281 17.09 10.48 -13.60
CA GLY A 281 17.36 11.92 -13.67
C GLY A 281 18.40 12.28 -14.76
N SER A 282 19.36 11.40 -15.03
CA SER A 282 20.40 11.63 -16.06
C SER A 282 19.86 11.54 -17.47
N SER A 283 18.87 10.67 -17.75
CA SER A 283 18.31 10.51 -19.09
C SER A 283 17.40 11.69 -19.52
N ALA A 284 16.91 12.49 -18.61
CA ALA A 284 16.11 13.68 -18.92
C ALA A 284 16.98 14.89 -19.28
N ALA A 285 18.26 14.90 -18.90
CA ALA A 285 19.20 15.99 -19.20
C ALA A 285 19.89 15.83 -20.59
N ASP A 286 19.95 14.61 -21.12
CA ASP A 286 20.60 14.32 -22.42
C ASP A 286 19.65 14.42 -23.62
N GLY A 287 18.38 14.74 -23.42
CA GLY A 287 17.34 14.85 -24.45
C GLY A 287 16.74 16.25 -24.66
N ALA A 288 17.33 17.29 -24.09
CA ALA A 288 16.89 18.70 -24.19
C ALA A 288 17.78 19.53 -25.12
#